data_8f534b948438024deb8abd09b17e8e36
#
_entry.id   8f534b948438024deb8abd09b17e8e36
#
_cell.length_a   1.000
_cell.length_b   1.000
_cell.length_c   1.000
_cell.angle_alpha   90.00
_cell.angle_beta   90.00
_cell.angle_gamma   90.00
#
_symmetry.space_group_name_H-M   'P 1'
#
loop_
_entity.id
_entity.type
_entity.pdbx_description
1 polymer ?
#
loop_
_entity_poly.entity_id
_entity_poly.type
_entity_poly.pdbx_seq_one_letter_code
_entity_poly.pdbx_strand_id
1 'polypeptide(L)'
;MLTSKKHKPSCKVWIEYEGKPLIGKGGAAILEQISREKSISRAAEKLGMSYRYVWNYLKKIENALGEPVVETFRGGKSGGGGARLTRLGESLLGEYKRVASYLSEVLSDEEYWEDVGLKISARNRVKGKVIALEKNAVTAKVKVEIKTPTVITALISKEAAEELRLKIGDEVEAVIKAAEVMIAKQS
;
A
#
# COMPACT_ATOMS: atom_id res chain seq x y z
N MET A 1 19.02 10.37 21.11
CA MET A 1 18.23 10.97 20.00
C MET A 1 19.00 10.78 18.70
N LEU A 2 18.45 10.05 17.76
CA LEU A 2 19.05 9.90 16.42
C LEU A 2 18.69 11.15 15.60
N THR A 3 19.49 12.19 15.73
CA THR A 3 19.33 13.43 14.97
C THR A 3 20.04 13.29 13.64
N SER A 4 19.42 12.71 12.64
CA SER A 4 20.03 12.75 11.34
C SER A 4 18.98 12.59 10.24
N LYS A 5 18.94 13.55 9.32
CA LYS A 5 18.23 13.53 8.04
C LYS A 5 18.53 12.28 7.16
N LYS A 6 19.35 11.36 7.65
CA LYS A 6 19.75 10.11 6.97
C LYS A 6 18.89 8.90 7.33
N HIS A 7 17.99 8.99 8.33
CA HIS A 7 17.10 7.90 8.75
C HIS A 7 15.69 8.19 8.31
N LYS A 8 15.08 7.23 7.64
CA LYS A 8 13.66 7.26 7.32
C LYS A 8 13.05 5.89 7.62
N PRO A 9 11.80 5.84 8.08
CA PRO A 9 11.09 4.57 8.24
C PRO A 9 10.95 3.90 6.88
N SER A 10 11.01 2.58 6.89
CA SER A 10 10.81 1.77 5.69
C SER A 10 10.13 0.46 6.06
N CYS A 11 9.38 -0.10 5.12
CA CYS A 11 8.81 -1.43 5.26
C CYS A 11 9.11 -2.27 4.02
N LYS A 12 9.04 -3.58 4.19
CA LYS A 12 9.08 -4.53 3.08
C LYS A 12 7.65 -5.02 2.84
N VAL A 13 7.25 -5.00 1.57
CA VAL A 13 5.95 -5.48 1.11
C VAL A 13 6.16 -6.74 0.28
N TRP A 14 5.33 -7.74 0.50
CA TRP A 14 5.22 -8.91 -0.37
C TRP A 14 3.76 -9.38 -0.40
N ILE A 15 3.39 -10.00 -1.51
CA ILE A 15 2.14 -10.72 -1.65
C ILE A 15 2.41 -12.19 -1.34
N GLU A 16 1.57 -12.79 -0.53
CA GLU A 16 1.63 -14.20 -0.16
C GLU A 16 0.57 -15.01 -0.90
N TYR A 17 0.88 -16.25 -1.16
CA TYR A 17 -0.07 -17.26 -1.61
C TYR A 17 0.11 -18.51 -0.76
N GLU A 18 -0.97 -19.01 -0.15
CA GLU A 18 -0.96 -20.14 0.78
C GLU A 18 0.10 -20.02 1.89
N GLY A 19 0.24 -18.82 2.47
CA GLY A 19 1.19 -18.55 3.54
C GLY A 19 2.67 -18.48 3.11
N LYS A 20 2.96 -18.50 1.79
CA LYS A 20 4.32 -18.39 1.26
C LYS A 20 4.49 -17.11 0.46
N PRO A 21 5.63 -16.40 0.63
CA PRO A 21 5.91 -15.21 -0.18
C PRO A 21 5.94 -15.53 -1.67
N LEU A 22 5.08 -14.86 -2.45
CA LEU A 22 4.95 -15.03 -3.89
C LEU A 22 5.76 -13.99 -4.65
N ILE A 23 5.44 -12.70 -4.45
CA ILE A 23 6.20 -11.59 -5.02
C ILE A 23 6.46 -10.50 -3.96
N GLY A 24 7.67 -9.95 -4.00
CA GLY A 24 8.07 -8.74 -3.30
C GLY A 24 8.53 -7.67 -4.29
N LYS A 25 9.26 -6.67 -3.83
CA LYS A 25 9.76 -5.54 -4.63
C LYS A 25 10.47 -6.00 -5.93
N GLY A 26 11.34 -7.01 -5.85
CA GLY A 26 12.07 -7.52 -7.01
C GLY A 26 11.14 -8.19 -8.03
N GLY A 27 10.18 -9.00 -7.58
CA GLY A 27 9.20 -9.63 -8.45
C GLY A 27 8.26 -8.63 -9.13
N ALA A 28 7.79 -7.64 -8.38
CA ALA A 28 6.98 -6.55 -8.94
C ALA A 28 7.77 -5.75 -9.99
N ALA A 29 9.05 -5.45 -9.73
CA ALA A 29 9.92 -4.79 -10.71
C ALA A 29 10.10 -5.62 -12.00
N ILE A 30 10.24 -6.94 -11.89
CA ILE A 30 10.31 -7.84 -13.04
C ILE A 30 9.04 -7.76 -13.87
N LEU A 31 7.86 -7.92 -13.26
CA LEU A 31 6.57 -7.85 -13.96
C LEU A 31 6.36 -6.48 -14.61
N GLU A 32 6.64 -5.41 -13.89
CA GLU A 32 6.53 -4.06 -14.42
C GLU A 32 7.44 -3.81 -15.61
N GLN A 33 8.69 -4.25 -15.52
CA GLN A 33 9.64 -4.04 -16.62
C GLN A 33 9.27 -4.88 -17.85
N ILE A 34 8.77 -6.11 -17.68
CA ILE A 34 8.24 -6.91 -18.79
C ILE A 34 7.04 -6.23 -19.44
N SER A 35 6.14 -5.65 -18.65
CA SER A 35 5.01 -4.89 -19.17
C SER A 35 5.43 -3.69 -20.02
N ARG A 36 6.52 -3.01 -19.65
CA ARG A 36 7.08 -1.85 -20.39
C ARG A 36 7.83 -2.27 -21.65
N GLU A 37 8.79 -3.19 -21.50
CA GLU A 37 9.72 -3.57 -22.56
C GLU A 37 9.13 -4.56 -23.56
N LYS A 38 8.00 -5.19 -23.21
CA LYS A 38 7.39 -6.27 -24.01
C LYS A 38 8.37 -7.41 -24.35
N SER A 39 9.38 -7.61 -23.50
CA SER A 39 10.46 -8.59 -23.69
C SER A 39 11.09 -8.96 -22.35
N ILE A 40 11.20 -10.26 -22.06
CA ILE A 40 11.88 -10.76 -20.86
C ILE A 40 13.38 -10.44 -20.90
N SER A 41 14.02 -10.57 -22.05
CA SER A 41 15.46 -10.28 -22.20
C SER A 41 15.77 -8.82 -21.93
N ARG A 42 15.01 -7.90 -22.53
CA ARG A 42 15.18 -6.45 -22.29
C ARG A 42 14.83 -6.05 -20.86
N ALA A 43 13.80 -6.65 -20.28
CA ALA A 43 13.44 -6.43 -18.89
C ALA A 43 14.57 -6.87 -17.94
N ALA A 44 15.17 -8.04 -18.17
CA ALA A 44 16.31 -8.53 -17.42
C ALA A 44 17.52 -7.59 -17.52
N GLU A 45 17.87 -7.17 -18.72
CA GLU A 45 18.95 -6.21 -18.98
C GLU A 45 18.74 -4.88 -18.22
N LYS A 46 17.55 -4.30 -18.34
CA LYS A 46 17.20 -3.03 -17.63
C LYS A 46 17.26 -3.13 -16.11
N LEU A 47 17.04 -4.33 -15.57
CA LEU A 47 17.11 -4.59 -14.13
C LEU A 47 18.51 -5.04 -13.67
N GLY A 48 19.49 -5.19 -14.57
CA GLY A 48 20.80 -5.74 -14.26
C GLY A 48 20.73 -7.21 -13.80
N MET A 49 19.74 -7.96 -14.27
CA MET A 49 19.51 -9.36 -13.93
C MET A 49 19.82 -10.27 -15.12
N SER A 50 20.22 -11.52 -14.86
CA SER A 50 20.33 -12.48 -15.94
C SER A 50 18.94 -12.92 -16.43
N TYR A 51 18.82 -13.18 -17.75
CA TYR A 51 17.60 -13.76 -18.33
C TYR A 51 17.14 -15.01 -17.58
N ARG A 52 18.09 -15.92 -17.27
CA ARG A 52 17.83 -17.16 -16.54
C ARG A 52 17.23 -16.93 -15.17
N TYR A 53 17.71 -15.92 -14.45
CA TYR A 53 17.16 -15.56 -13.14
C TYR A 53 15.70 -15.10 -13.27
N VAL A 54 15.42 -14.18 -14.20
CA VAL A 54 14.07 -13.66 -14.44
C VAL A 54 13.13 -14.79 -14.85
N TRP A 55 13.56 -15.64 -15.79
CA TRP A 55 12.79 -16.78 -16.24
C TRP A 55 12.44 -17.75 -15.11
N ASN A 56 13.43 -18.14 -14.31
CA ASN A 56 13.22 -19.03 -13.17
C ASN A 56 12.29 -18.41 -12.12
N TYR A 57 12.37 -17.10 -11.93
CA TYR A 57 11.49 -16.38 -11.02
C TYR A 57 10.02 -16.41 -11.50
N LEU A 58 9.80 -16.17 -12.79
CA LEU A 58 8.46 -16.27 -13.39
C LEU A 58 7.90 -17.70 -13.28
N LYS A 59 8.72 -18.70 -13.52
CA LYS A 59 8.33 -20.11 -13.38
C LYS A 59 8.02 -20.49 -11.93
N LYS A 60 8.72 -19.91 -10.95
CA LYS A 60 8.38 -20.09 -9.53
C LYS A 60 6.98 -19.57 -9.22
N ILE A 61 6.61 -18.38 -9.74
CA ILE A 61 5.27 -17.81 -9.55
C ILE A 61 4.22 -18.68 -10.24
N GLU A 62 4.45 -19.07 -11.48
CA GLU A 62 3.57 -19.94 -12.27
C GLU A 62 3.32 -21.28 -11.55
N ASN A 63 4.37 -21.91 -11.03
CA ASN A 63 4.24 -23.18 -10.29
C ASN A 63 3.45 -23.04 -9.00
N ALA A 64 3.53 -21.88 -8.35
CA ALA A 64 2.77 -21.61 -7.13
C ALA A 64 1.29 -21.35 -7.42
N LEU A 65 0.98 -20.64 -8.50
CA LEU A 65 -0.38 -20.24 -8.85
C LEU A 65 -1.09 -21.25 -9.78
N GLY A 66 -0.34 -22.15 -10.41
CA GLY A 66 -0.86 -23.09 -11.39
C GLY A 66 -1.10 -22.47 -12.79
N GLU A 67 -0.91 -21.15 -12.94
CA GLU A 67 -1.15 -20.41 -14.18
C GLU A 67 0.00 -19.44 -14.48
N PRO A 68 0.32 -19.18 -15.77
CA PRO A 68 1.38 -18.27 -16.15
C PRO A 68 0.99 -16.80 -15.86
N VAL A 69 1.93 -16.03 -15.33
CA VAL A 69 1.80 -14.57 -15.12
C VAL A 69 2.35 -13.76 -16.29
N VAL A 70 3.10 -14.42 -17.18
CA VAL A 70 3.67 -13.86 -18.41
C VAL A 70 3.47 -14.86 -19.54
N GLU A 71 2.99 -14.38 -20.67
CA GLU A 71 2.95 -15.15 -21.91
C GLU A 71 3.98 -14.61 -22.91
N THR A 72 4.60 -15.55 -23.64
CA THR A 72 5.56 -15.23 -24.70
C THR A 72 4.97 -15.56 -26.05
N PHE A 73 5.29 -14.77 -27.05
CA PHE A 73 4.88 -15.02 -28.43
C PHE A 73 6.07 -14.96 -29.38
N ARG A 74 6.05 -15.81 -30.42
CA ARG A 74 7.10 -15.81 -31.44
C ARG A 74 6.90 -14.61 -32.35
N GLY A 75 8.00 -13.97 -32.71
CA GLY A 75 7.99 -12.91 -33.73
C GLY A 75 7.70 -13.51 -35.12
N GLY A 76 7.11 -12.68 -35.99
CA GLY A 76 6.92 -13.02 -37.40
C GLY A 76 8.23 -13.02 -38.21
N LYS A 77 8.14 -13.03 -39.55
CA LYS A 77 9.27 -13.09 -40.49
C LYS A 77 10.38 -12.04 -40.31
N SER A 78 10.11 -10.96 -39.57
CA SER A 78 11.06 -9.85 -39.27
C SER A 78 11.85 -10.03 -37.98
N GLY A 79 11.75 -11.15 -37.26
CA GLY A 79 12.49 -11.42 -36.03
C GLY A 79 11.87 -10.72 -34.81
N GLY A 80 12.12 -11.23 -33.60
CA GLY A 80 11.77 -10.61 -32.35
C GLY A 80 10.46 -11.13 -31.72
N GLY A 81 10.56 -12.24 -30.97
CA GLY A 81 9.52 -12.68 -30.05
C GLY A 81 9.30 -11.64 -28.96
N GLY A 82 8.10 -11.61 -28.38
CA GLY A 82 7.72 -10.70 -27.32
C GLY A 82 7.24 -11.42 -26.07
N ALA A 83 7.01 -10.64 -25.03
CA ALA A 83 6.38 -11.09 -23.80
C ALA A 83 5.40 -10.03 -23.31
N ARG A 84 4.29 -10.46 -22.72
CA ARG A 84 3.33 -9.59 -22.06
C ARG A 84 2.82 -10.25 -20.79
N LEU A 85 2.33 -9.44 -19.85
CA LEU A 85 1.65 -9.99 -18.70
C LEU A 85 0.34 -10.64 -19.13
N THR A 86 0.00 -11.73 -18.46
CA THR A 86 -1.35 -12.27 -18.50
C THR A 86 -2.27 -11.42 -17.62
N ARG A 87 -3.58 -11.65 -17.69
CA ARG A 87 -4.54 -11.00 -16.78
C ARG A 87 -4.19 -11.25 -15.31
N LEU A 88 -3.72 -12.47 -14.99
CA LEU A 88 -3.26 -12.81 -13.64
C LEU A 88 -2.00 -11.99 -13.26
N GLY A 89 -1.03 -11.87 -14.17
CA GLY A 89 0.18 -11.08 -13.96
C GLY A 89 -0.11 -9.60 -13.76
N GLU A 90 -1.06 -9.04 -14.51
CA GLU A 90 -1.51 -7.65 -14.33
C GLU A 90 -2.20 -7.44 -12.98
N SER A 91 -3.08 -8.37 -12.58
CA SER A 91 -3.76 -8.33 -11.28
C SER A 91 -2.78 -8.38 -10.12
N LEU A 92 -1.84 -9.33 -10.17
CA LEU A 92 -0.81 -9.51 -9.14
C LEU A 92 0.10 -8.27 -8.99
N LEU A 93 0.53 -7.69 -10.11
CA LEU A 93 1.30 -6.44 -10.11
C LEU A 93 0.48 -5.27 -9.56
N GLY A 94 -0.79 -5.18 -9.94
CA GLY A 94 -1.72 -4.14 -9.47
C GLY A 94 -1.94 -4.23 -7.96
N GLU A 95 -2.14 -5.43 -7.43
CA GLU A 95 -2.28 -5.66 -5.99
C GLU A 95 -1.03 -5.23 -5.21
N TYR A 96 0.16 -5.68 -5.66
CA TYR A 96 1.42 -5.26 -5.06
C TYR A 96 1.57 -3.74 -5.05
N LYS A 97 1.31 -3.07 -6.18
CA LYS A 97 1.43 -1.61 -6.31
C LYS A 97 0.49 -0.87 -5.37
N ARG A 98 -0.76 -1.30 -5.25
CA ARG A 98 -1.73 -0.68 -4.31
C ARG A 98 -1.21 -0.72 -2.88
N VAL A 99 -0.80 -1.89 -2.39
CA VAL A 99 -0.29 -2.05 -1.02
C VAL A 99 1.00 -1.27 -0.81
N ALA A 100 1.94 -1.35 -1.76
CA ALA A 100 3.24 -0.66 -1.66
C ALA A 100 3.07 0.87 -1.68
N SER A 101 2.19 1.40 -2.55
CA SER A 101 1.90 2.84 -2.62
C SER A 101 1.26 3.33 -1.33
N TYR A 102 0.26 2.62 -0.83
CA TYR A 102 -0.39 2.94 0.43
C TYR A 102 0.58 3.02 1.60
N LEU A 103 1.42 1.98 1.77
CA LEU A 103 2.42 1.98 2.84
C LEU A 103 3.51 3.05 2.65
N SER A 104 3.88 3.35 1.40
CA SER A 104 4.83 4.42 1.12
C SER A 104 4.27 5.80 1.50
N GLU A 105 2.99 6.04 1.23
CA GLU A 105 2.30 7.27 1.61
C GLU A 105 2.25 7.43 3.13
N VAL A 106 1.88 6.36 3.86
CA VAL A 106 1.92 6.35 5.35
C VAL A 106 3.32 6.65 5.88
N LEU A 107 4.36 6.06 5.26
CA LEU A 107 5.74 6.21 5.71
C LEU A 107 6.36 7.56 5.33
N SER A 108 5.82 8.27 4.34
CA SER A 108 6.29 9.59 3.91
C SER A 108 5.62 10.76 4.63
N ASP A 109 4.65 10.49 5.47
CA ASP A 109 3.97 11.49 6.28
C ASP A 109 4.92 11.98 7.39
N GLU A 110 5.62 13.09 7.14
CA GLU A 110 6.59 13.69 8.08
C GLU A 110 5.88 14.17 9.37
N GLU A 111 4.68 14.71 9.27
CA GLU A 111 3.89 15.17 10.42
C GLU A 111 3.52 14.00 11.34
N TYR A 112 3.27 12.81 10.77
CA TYR A 112 3.07 11.57 11.51
C TYR A 112 4.29 11.17 12.34
N TRP A 113 5.51 11.40 11.83
CA TRP A 113 6.76 10.96 12.47
C TRP A 113 7.34 11.97 13.46
N GLU A 114 7.08 13.26 13.30
CA GLU A 114 7.51 14.30 14.25
C GLU A 114 6.77 14.20 15.59
N ASP A 115 5.58 13.65 15.61
CA ASP A 115 4.71 13.49 16.77
C ASP A 115 4.91 12.14 17.51
N VAL A 116 5.96 11.37 17.18
CA VAL A 116 6.23 9.99 17.64
C VAL A 116 6.72 9.88 19.10
N GLY A 117 6.16 10.65 19.99
CA GLY A 117 6.10 10.25 21.40
C GLY A 117 5.04 9.16 21.68
N LEU A 118 4.08 8.97 20.78
CA LEU A 118 2.99 7.97 20.88
C LEU A 118 3.15 6.91 19.78
N LYS A 119 3.41 5.67 20.15
CA LYS A 119 3.51 4.50 19.24
C LYS A 119 2.12 4.04 18.77
N ILE A 120 1.40 4.87 18.01
CA ILE A 120 0.05 4.57 17.49
C ILE A 120 0.06 4.69 15.97
N SER A 121 -0.51 3.71 15.27
CA SER A 121 -0.65 3.68 13.81
C SER A 121 -1.88 4.44 13.27
N ALA A 122 -2.63 5.13 14.13
CA ALA A 122 -3.83 5.86 13.74
C ALA A 122 -3.49 7.19 13.06
N ARG A 123 -4.00 7.41 11.84
CA ARG A 123 -3.76 8.63 11.05
C ARG A 123 -4.54 9.84 11.55
N ASN A 124 -5.75 9.63 12.05
CA ASN A 124 -6.58 10.72 12.54
C ASN A 124 -6.23 11.03 14.00
N ARG A 125 -5.47 12.09 14.22
CA ARG A 125 -5.11 12.58 15.54
C ARG A 125 -5.75 13.96 15.74
N VAL A 126 -6.81 13.96 16.50
CA VAL A 126 -7.59 15.17 16.74
C VAL A 126 -7.31 15.68 18.15
N LYS A 127 -6.64 16.81 18.27
CA LYS A 127 -6.36 17.44 19.57
C LYS A 127 -7.63 18.07 20.13
N GLY A 128 -7.93 17.77 21.40
CA GLY A 128 -9.11 18.30 22.06
C GLY A 128 -8.97 18.35 23.57
N LYS A 129 -9.97 18.92 24.22
CA LYS A 129 -10.06 19.04 25.69
C LYS A 129 -11.16 18.09 26.18
N VAL A 130 -10.85 17.26 27.18
CA VAL A 130 -11.88 16.47 27.86
C VAL A 130 -12.82 17.43 28.62
N ILE A 131 -14.12 17.39 28.26
CA ILE A 131 -15.16 18.23 28.86
C ILE A 131 -16.11 17.43 29.76
N ALA A 132 -16.15 16.10 29.62
CA ALA A 132 -16.90 15.24 30.52
C ALA A 132 -16.27 13.85 30.60
N LEU A 133 -16.35 13.23 31.77
CA LEU A 133 -15.86 11.89 32.07
C LEU A 133 -16.84 11.20 33.03
N GLU A 134 -17.54 10.18 32.51
CA GLU A 134 -18.44 9.34 33.29
C GLU A 134 -17.80 7.95 33.38
N LYS A 135 -17.64 7.42 34.60
CA LYS A 135 -17.04 6.11 34.83
C LYS A 135 -18.07 5.17 35.46
N ASN A 136 -18.19 3.97 34.92
CA ASN A 136 -18.91 2.85 35.48
C ASN A 136 -17.93 1.78 35.97
N ALA A 137 -18.44 0.66 36.50
CA ALA A 137 -17.59 -0.43 36.98
C ALA A 137 -16.68 -1.06 35.87
N VAL A 138 -17.10 -0.99 34.59
CA VAL A 138 -16.43 -1.66 33.48
C VAL A 138 -16.05 -0.70 32.35
N THR A 139 -16.76 0.43 32.19
CA THR A 139 -16.60 1.36 31.07
C THR A 139 -16.43 2.79 31.53
N ALA A 140 -15.77 3.59 30.70
CA ALA A 140 -15.71 5.03 30.86
C ALA A 140 -16.20 5.70 29.57
N LYS A 141 -17.10 6.70 29.69
CA LYS A 141 -17.54 7.55 28.60
C LYS A 141 -16.80 8.88 28.70
N VAL A 142 -16.05 9.19 27.67
CA VAL A 142 -15.25 10.42 27.59
C VAL A 142 -15.84 11.32 26.51
N LYS A 143 -16.13 12.59 26.83
CA LYS A 143 -16.47 13.60 25.82
C LYS A 143 -15.27 14.51 25.61
N VAL A 144 -14.85 14.65 24.38
CA VAL A 144 -13.74 15.51 23.97
C VAL A 144 -14.26 16.62 23.07
N GLU A 145 -14.04 17.86 23.47
CA GLU A 145 -14.27 19.03 22.63
C GLU A 145 -13.10 19.22 21.68
N ILE A 146 -13.37 19.26 20.37
CA ILE A 146 -12.37 19.38 19.32
C ILE A 146 -12.30 20.83 18.87
N LYS A 147 -11.09 21.35 18.68
CA LYS A 147 -10.89 22.66 18.08
C LYS A 147 -10.96 22.55 16.55
N THR A 148 -11.83 23.32 15.94
CA THR A 148 -11.94 23.48 14.48
C THR A 148 -11.07 24.65 13.98
N PRO A 149 -10.55 24.64 12.72
CA PRO A 149 -10.73 23.59 11.72
C PRO A 149 -9.88 22.34 12.00
N THR A 150 -10.40 21.15 11.68
CA THR A 150 -9.72 19.87 11.84
C THR A 150 -9.87 19.07 10.55
N VAL A 151 -8.78 18.50 10.06
CA VAL A 151 -8.77 17.62 8.88
C VAL A 151 -8.84 16.18 9.34
N ILE A 152 -9.78 15.42 8.79
CA ILE A 152 -9.92 13.98 9.00
C ILE A 152 -9.60 13.28 7.68
N THR A 153 -8.67 12.35 7.70
CA THR A 153 -8.34 11.53 6.54
C THR A 153 -9.12 10.22 6.59
N ALA A 154 -9.95 9.97 5.60
CA ALA A 154 -10.63 8.70 5.41
C ALA A 154 -10.01 7.95 4.24
N LEU A 155 -9.85 6.63 4.39
CA LEU A 155 -9.45 5.75 3.31
C LEU A 155 -10.64 4.88 2.94
N ILE A 156 -11.15 5.08 1.74
CA ILE A 156 -12.27 4.34 1.17
C ILE A 156 -11.85 3.70 -0.16
N SER A 157 -12.62 2.73 -0.65
CA SER A 157 -12.34 2.16 -1.97
C SER A 157 -12.63 3.17 -3.08
N LYS A 158 -12.00 2.97 -4.23
CA LYS A 158 -12.27 3.79 -5.43
C LYS A 158 -13.74 3.70 -5.83
N GLU A 159 -14.30 2.49 -5.77
CA GLU A 159 -15.69 2.22 -6.08
C GLU A 159 -16.63 3.02 -5.17
N ALA A 160 -16.37 3.05 -3.85
CA ALA A 160 -17.17 3.84 -2.92
C ALA A 160 -17.07 5.35 -3.19
N ALA A 161 -15.90 5.85 -3.56
CA ALA A 161 -15.73 7.25 -3.93
C ALA A 161 -16.51 7.60 -5.23
N GLU A 162 -16.54 6.68 -6.20
CA GLU A 162 -17.29 6.82 -7.46
C GLU A 162 -18.82 6.73 -7.23
N GLU A 163 -19.27 5.79 -6.40
CA GLU A 163 -20.70 5.65 -6.04
C GLU A 163 -21.22 6.90 -5.32
N LEU A 164 -20.44 7.44 -4.40
CA LEU A 164 -20.75 8.67 -3.68
C LEU A 164 -20.53 9.94 -4.55
N ARG A 165 -19.97 9.80 -5.74
CA ARG A 165 -19.65 10.90 -6.69
C ARG A 165 -18.86 12.04 -6.06
N LEU A 166 -17.93 11.72 -5.15
CA LEU A 166 -17.18 12.70 -4.38
C LEU A 166 -16.33 13.62 -5.25
N LYS A 167 -16.39 14.92 -4.95
CA LYS A 167 -15.61 15.99 -5.61
C LYS A 167 -15.02 16.92 -4.57
N ILE A 168 -13.94 17.57 -4.93
CA ILE A 168 -13.35 18.64 -4.10
C ILE A 168 -14.37 19.76 -3.93
N GLY A 169 -14.64 20.10 -2.65
CA GLY A 169 -15.62 21.13 -2.28
C GLY A 169 -16.98 20.59 -1.84
N ASP A 170 -17.21 19.27 -1.95
CA ASP A 170 -18.45 18.68 -1.44
C ASP A 170 -18.51 18.77 0.10
N GLU A 171 -19.68 19.05 0.62
CA GLU A 171 -19.96 18.92 2.06
C GLU A 171 -20.29 17.46 2.38
N VAL A 172 -19.53 16.88 3.31
CA VAL A 172 -19.68 15.47 3.71
C VAL A 172 -19.64 15.33 5.23
N GLU A 173 -20.14 14.22 5.74
CA GLU A 173 -20.08 13.87 7.15
C GLU A 173 -19.08 12.73 7.38
N ALA A 174 -18.13 12.93 8.30
CA ALA A 174 -17.24 11.86 8.73
C ALA A 174 -17.88 11.11 9.91
N VAL A 175 -18.32 9.88 9.67
CA VAL A 175 -18.97 9.02 10.68
C VAL A 175 -17.95 8.12 11.35
N ILE A 176 -17.79 8.25 12.67
CA ILE A 176 -16.86 7.45 13.48
C ILE A 176 -17.62 6.79 14.61
N LYS A 177 -17.55 5.46 14.71
CA LYS A 177 -18.17 4.75 15.83
C LYS A 177 -17.49 5.11 17.15
N ALA A 178 -18.28 5.39 18.19
CA ALA A 178 -17.75 5.74 19.51
C ALA A 178 -16.82 4.68 20.11
N ALA A 179 -17.07 3.41 19.83
CA ALA A 179 -16.24 2.28 20.29
C ALA A 179 -14.89 2.17 19.55
N GLU A 180 -14.72 2.85 18.42
CA GLU A 180 -13.48 2.84 17.62
C GLU A 180 -12.60 4.05 17.89
N VAL A 181 -13.07 5.00 18.70
CA VAL A 181 -12.30 6.18 19.10
C VAL A 181 -11.36 5.81 20.23
N MET A 182 -10.07 5.92 20.00
CA MET A 182 -9.03 5.75 21.03
C MET A 182 -8.74 7.09 21.71
N ILE A 183 -8.48 7.07 23.02
CA ILE A 183 -8.06 8.23 23.77
C ILE A 183 -6.58 8.09 24.14
N ALA A 184 -5.78 9.06 23.78
CA ALA A 184 -4.37 9.15 24.18
C ALA A 184 -4.14 10.44 24.99
N LYS A 185 -3.32 10.34 26.03
CA LYS A 185 -2.86 11.47 26.85
C LYS A 185 -1.34 11.48 26.84
N GLN A 186 -0.75 12.64 26.57
CA GLN A 186 0.68 12.84 26.78
C GLN A 186 0.95 12.92 28.29
N SER A 187 1.89 12.16 28.77
CA SER A 187 2.38 12.19 30.18
C SER A 187 3.33 13.35 30.39
#